data_ce4cc384afca6ee15f08e0574341ad7a
#
_entry.id   ce4cc384afca6ee15f08e0574341ad7a
#
_cell.length_a   1.000
_cell.length_b   1.000
_cell.length_c   1.000
_cell.angle_alpha   90.00
_cell.angle_beta   90.00
_cell.angle_gamma   90.00
#
_symmetry.space_group_name_H-M   'P 1'
#
loop_
_entity.id
_entity.type
_entity.pdbx_description
1 polymer ?
#
loop_
_entity_poly.entity_id
_entity_poly.type
_entity_poly.pdbx_seq_one_letter_code
_entity_poly.pdbx_strand_id
1 'polypeptide(L)'
;GVELHVKANGPKPYHAHAYFNVEPNDDNIEALNEVLDELYPDKLPSKDDDIPQLPAILNAFQKHEFLFLPHGGQAHGTFDRAVGADERFDDLMMRSIYYNTFDGFTARSCANVDNTVLYFQRIGIDEFTNLLTGSDNYDPTKYPEPKSSDADEFTPTWIVAEASFDGLRMALSEKSRLHYSS
;
A
#
# COMPACT_ATOMS: atom_id res chain seq x y z
N GLY A 1 6.53 -3.77 9.14
CA GLY A 1 5.86 -3.72 7.85
C GLY A 1 6.69 -4.35 6.76
N VAL A 2 6.05 -4.73 5.67
CA VAL A 2 6.67 -5.38 4.50
C VAL A 2 6.07 -4.80 3.23
N GLU A 3 6.89 -4.67 2.18
CA GLU A 3 6.43 -4.40 0.81
C GLU A 3 6.22 -5.73 0.07
N LEU A 4 5.07 -5.85 -0.58
CA LEU A 4 4.62 -7.03 -1.29
C LEU A 4 4.40 -6.73 -2.76
N HIS A 5 4.67 -7.70 -3.63
CA HIS A 5 4.22 -7.71 -5.01
C HIS A 5 2.92 -8.51 -5.11
N VAL A 6 1.90 -7.92 -5.72
CA VAL A 6 0.56 -8.50 -5.80
C VAL A 6 0.15 -8.63 -7.25
N LYS A 7 -0.25 -9.84 -7.67
CA LYS A 7 -0.76 -10.08 -9.03
C LYS A 7 -2.14 -9.46 -9.19
N ALA A 8 -2.29 -8.62 -10.20
CA ALA A 8 -3.58 -8.10 -10.64
C ALA A 8 -4.13 -8.92 -11.81
N ASN A 9 -5.40 -8.72 -12.16
CA ASN A 9 -5.98 -9.28 -13.39
C ASN A 9 -5.43 -8.64 -14.67
N GLY A 10 -4.69 -7.54 -14.52
CA GLY A 10 -4.00 -6.85 -15.61
C GLY A 10 -2.60 -7.43 -15.89
N PRO A 11 -1.89 -6.86 -16.89
CA PRO A 11 -0.63 -7.39 -17.39
C PRO A 11 0.58 -7.19 -16.45
N LYS A 12 0.42 -6.47 -15.36
CA LYS A 12 1.50 -6.15 -14.43
C LYS A 12 1.06 -6.26 -12.97
N PRO A 13 1.94 -6.69 -12.07
CA PRO A 13 1.68 -6.66 -10.65
C PRO A 13 1.67 -5.21 -10.12
N TYR A 14 1.07 -5.01 -8.96
CA TYR A 14 1.21 -3.81 -8.17
C TYR A 14 1.93 -4.11 -6.86
N HIS A 15 2.48 -3.06 -6.24
CA HIS A 15 3.10 -3.16 -4.94
C HIS A 15 2.11 -2.71 -3.86
N ALA A 16 2.25 -3.28 -2.67
CA ALA A 16 1.47 -2.92 -1.51
C ALA A 16 2.31 -3.03 -0.24
N HIS A 17 2.04 -2.16 0.73
CA HIS A 17 2.57 -2.32 2.07
C HIS A 17 1.58 -3.08 2.96
N ALA A 18 2.08 -4.03 3.73
CA ALA A 18 1.36 -4.64 4.84
C ALA A 18 2.03 -4.27 6.17
N TYR A 19 1.25 -3.74 7.11
CA TYR A 19 1.69 -3.41 8.46
C TYR A 19 0.97 -4.33 9.44
N PHE A 20 1.72 -5.06 10.26
CA PHE A 20 1.17 -6.05 11.18
C PHE A 20 1.12 -5.52 12.61
N ASN A 21 0.03 -5.83 13.30
CA ASN A 21 -0.12 -5.57 14.73
C ASN A 21 0.49 -6.73 15.53
N VAL A 22 1.79 -6.74 15.66
CA VAL A 22 2.55 -7.75 16.41
C VAL A 22 3.64 -7.09 17.22
N GLU A 23 3.94 -7.67 18.39
CA GLU A 23 5.12 -7.25 19.15
C GLU A 23 6.39 -7.50 18.34
N PRO A 24 7.32 -6.51 18.23
CA PRO A 24 8.53 -6.61 17.42
C PRO A 24 9.62 -7.44 18.15
N ASN A 25 9.37 -8.72 18.35
CA ASN A 25 10.29 -9.69 18.91
C ASN A 25 10.70 -10.74 17.85
N ASP A 26 11.77 -11.45 18.11
CA ASP A 26 12.36 -12.39 17.16
C ASP A 26 11.38 -13.52 16.78
N ASP A 27 10.63 -14.05 17.74
CA ASP A 27 9.67 -15.15 17.50
C ASP A 27 8.54 -14.73 16.54
N ASN A 28 7.99 -13.54 16.74
CA ASN A 28 6.94 -13.00 15.86
C ASN A 28 7.48 -12.63 14.47
N ILE A 29 8.71 -12.13 14.41
CA ILE A 29 9.36 -11.81 13.14
C ILE A 29 9.63 -13.10 12.36
N GLU A 30 10.11 -14.16 13.02
CA GLU A 30 10.35 -15.47 12.40
C GLU A 30 9.04 -16.07 11.89
N ALA A 31 7.97 -16.08 12.70
CA ALA A 31 6.65 -16.56 12.29
C ALA A 31 6.08 -15.82 11.07
N LEU A 32 6.25 -14.49 11.00
CA LEU A 32 5.85 -13.72 9.81
C LEU A 32 6.72 -14.02 8.58
N ASN A 33 8.02 -14.22 8.78
CA ASN A 33 8.93 -14.58 7.69
C ASN A 33 8.60 -15.96 7.11
N GLU A 34 8.20 -16.95 7.95
CA GLU A 34 7.72 -18.25 7.46
C GLU A 34 6.51 -18.09 6.52
N VAL A 35 5.52 -17.28 6.91
CA VAL A 35 4.35 -17.00 6.07
C VAL A 35 4.75 -16.31 4.76
N LEU A 36 5.70 -15.38 4.81
CA LEU A 36 6.19 -14.68 3.62
C LEU A 36 7.01 -15.59 2.70
N ASP A 37 7.83 -16.47 3.26
CA ASP A 37 8.63 -17.44 2.49
C ASP A 37 7.73 -18.50 1.81
N GLU A 38 6.58 -18.86 2.41
CA GLU A 38 5.57 -19.69 1.75
C GLU A 38 4.86 -18.96 0.60
N LEU A 39 4.56 -17.66 0.75
CA LEU A 39 3.93 -16.85 -0.28
C LEU A 39 4.87 -16.50 -1.43
N TYR A 40 6.16 -16.28 -1.13
CA TYR A 40 7.19 -15.81 -2.05
C TYR A 40 8.43 -16.70 -1.95
N PRO A 41 8.38 -17.97 -2.38
CA PRO A 41 9.47 -18.92 -2.22
C PRO A 41 10.77 -18.46 -2.89
N ASP A 42 10.67 -17.69 -3.97
CA ASP A 42 11.81 -17.12 -4.68
C ASP A 42 12.22 -15.72 -4.19
N LYS A 43 11.63 -15.23 -3.10
CA LYS A 43 11.85 -13.90 -2.47
C LYS A 43 11.69 -12.68 -3.41
N LEU A 44 12.15 -12.80 -4.65
CA LEU A 44 11.98 -11.82 -5.73
C LEU A 44 11.49 -12.58 -6.97
N PRO A 45 10.18 -12.79 -7.11
CA PRO A 45 9.64 -13.53 -8.24
C PRO A 45 10.02 -12.84 -9.55
N SER A 46 10.76 -13.56 -10.39
CA SER A 46 11.25 -13.07 -11.67
C SER A 46 10.21 -13.18 -12.78
N LYS A 47 9.10 -13.88 -12.52
CA LYS A 47 8.00 -14.11 -13.45
C LYS A 47 6.68 -13.71 -12.82
N ASP A 48 5.82 -13.09 -13.61
CA ASP A 48 4.49 -12.66 -13.16
C ASP A 48 3.62 -13.82 -12.67
N ASP A 49 3.91 -15.07 -13.10
CA ASP A 49 3.15 -16.27 -12.70
C ASP A 49 3.44 -16.72 -11.26
N ASP A 50 4.60 -16.34 -10.71
CA ASP A 50 5.03 -16.70 -9.36
C ASP A 50 4.56 -15.66 -8.32
N ILE A 51 3.91 -14.58 -8.75
CA ILE A 51 3.41 -13.53 -7.87
C ILE A 51 2.02 -13.93 -7.34
N PRO A 52 1.80 -13.93 -6.02
CA PRO A 52 0.50 -14.30 -5.46
C PRO A 52 -0.58 -13.27 -5.78
N GLN A 53 -1.80 -13.76 -5.96
CA GLN A 53 -2.99 -12.93 -6.05
C GLN A 53 -3.43 -12.46 -4.65
N LEU A 54 -4.14 -11.33 -4.60
CA LEU A 54 -4.66 -10.77 -3.34
C LEU A 54 -5.38 -11.79 -2.45
N PRO A 55 -6.30 -12.66 -2.95
CA PRO A 55 -6.96 -13.64 -2.09
C PRO A 55 -6.00 -14.63 -1.41
N ALA A 56 -4.90 -15.01 -2.07
CA ALA A 56 -3.89 -15.89 -1.48
C ALA A 56 -3.15 -15.19 -0.33
N ILE A 57 -2.79 -13.92 -0.52
CA ILE A 57 -2.14 -13.08 0.51
C ILE A 57 -3.07 -12.92 1.72
N LEU A 58 -4.33 -12.56 1.49
CA LEU A 58 -5.30 -12.39 2.58
C LEU A 58 -5.52 -13.68 3.36
N ASN A 59 -5.58 -14.83 2.67
CA ASN A 59 -5.69 -16.11 3.33
C ASN A 59 -4.46 -16.47 4.16
N ALA A 60 -3.26 -16.17 3.67
CA ALA A 60 -2.02 -16.40 4.42
C ALA A 60 -1.94 -15.52 5.67
N PHE A 61 -2.42 -14.28 5.60
CA PHE A 61 -2.38 -13.32 6.71
C PHE A 61 -3.60 -13.41 7.65
N GLN A 62 -4.57 -14.29 7.41
CA GLN A 62 -5.83 -14.37 8.15
C GLN A 62 -5.70 -14.53 9.68
N LYS A 63 -4.54 -15.01 10.17
CA LYS A 63 -4.26 -15.17 11.61
C LYS A 63 -3.64 -13.92 12.25
N HIS A 64 -3.32 -12.92 11.45
CA HIS A 64 -2.69 -11.69 11.89
C HIS A 64 -3.64 -10.52 11.69
N GLU A 65 -3.59 -9.55 12.59
CA GLU A 65 -4.20 -8.25 12.37
C GLU A 65 -3.21 -7.40 11.57
N PHE A 66 -3.65 -6.84 10.45
CA PHE A 66 -2.79 -6.06 9.56
C PHE A 66 -3.56 -4.96 8.83
N LEU A 67 -2.83 -3.96 8.36
CA LEU A 67 -3.30 -2.94 7.44
C LEU A 67 -2.67 -3.18 6.07
N PHE A 68 -3.46 -3.02 5.01
CA PHE A 68 -3.03 -3.28 3.63
C PHE A 68 -3.18 -2.03 2.77
N LEU A 69 -2.07 -1.47 2.30
CA LEU A 69 -2.00 -0.22 1.58
C LEU A 69 -1.28 -0.39 0.23
N PRO A 70 -2.03 -0.54 -0.88
CA PRO A 70 -1.43 -0.54 -2.22
C PRO A 70 -0.77 0.79 -2.57
N HIS A 71 0.21 0.75 -3.47
CA HIS A 71 0.77 1.96 -4.06
C HIS A 71 -0.21 2.56 -5.06
N GLY A 72 -0.44 3.88 -4.96
CA GLY A 72 -1.21 4.68 -5.91
C GLY A 72 -0.34 5.71 -6.62
N GLY A 73 -0.83 6.32 -7.72
CA GLY A 73 -0.19 7.47 -8.36
C GLY A 73 0.24 7.30 -9.81
N GLN A 74 -0.33 6.37 -10.57
CA GLN A 74 -0.09 6.18 -12.02
C GLN A 74 1.37 5.86 -12.40
N ALA A 75 2.18 5.41 -11.43
CA ALA A 75 3.59 5.07 -11.62
C ALA A 75 3.78 3.55 -11.81
N HIS A 76 5.03 3.12 -12.01
CA HIS A 76 5.35 1.70 -12.04
C HIS A 76 5.04 1.04 -10.69
N GLY A 77 4.37 -0.12 -10.71
CA GLY A 77 4.02 -0.86 -9.50
C GLY A 77 2.82 -0.29 -8.72
N THR A 78 2.07 0.66 -9.28
CA THR A 78 0.86 1.19 -8.65
C THR A 78 -0.37 0.35 -8.99
N PHE A 79 -1.30 0.25 -8.03
CA PHE A 79 -2.57 -0.45 -8.19
C PHE A 79 -3.40 0.10 -9.36
N ASP A 80 -3.55 1.41 -9.42
CA ASP A 80 -4.30 2.12 -10.45
C ASP A 80 -3.77 1.87 -11.87
N ARG A 81 -2.45 1.69 -12.02
CA ARG A 81 -1.85 1.32 -13.30
C ARG A 81 -1.97 -0.17 -13.62
N ALA A 82 -1.92 -1.04 -12.60
CA ALA A 82 -2.01 -2.47 -12.77
C ALA A 82 -3.42 -2.92 -13.16
N VAL A 83 -4.45 -2.22 -12.65
CA VAL A 83 -5.86 -2.50 -12.96
C VAL A 83 -6.25 -1.96 -14.35
N GLY A 84 -5.47 -1.01 -14.89
CA GLY A 84 -5.69 -0.43 -16.24
C GLY A 84 -6.71 0.69 -16.26
N ALA A 85 -6.47 1.68 -17.13
CA ALA A 85 -7.33 2.86 -17.25
C ALA A 85 -8.73 2.55 -17.87
N ASP A 86 -8.85 1.40 -18.54
CA ASP A 86 -10.08 0.97 -19.23
C ASP A 86 -10.91 -0.04 -18.41
N GLU A 87 -10.32 -0.62 -17.38
CA GLU A 87 -11.07 -1.43 -16.43
C GLU A 87 -11.84 -0.49 -15.50
N ARG A 88 -13.01 -0.11 -15.93
CA ARG A 88 -13.97 0.53 -15.06
C ARG A 88 -14.22 -0.41 -13.90
N PHE A 89 -14.12 0.09 -12.68
CA PHE A 89 -14.62 -0.58 -11.48
C PHE A 89 -16.17 -0.70 -11.53
N ASP A 90 -16.71 -1.04 -12.70
CA ASP A 90 -18.14 -1.22 -12.92
C ASP A 90 -18.61 -2.58 -12.38
N ASP A 91 -17.68 -3.48 -12.09
CA ASP A 91 -17.98 -4.72 -11.38
C ASP A 91 -18.11 -4.42 -9.87
N LEU A 92 -19.35 -4.37 -9.41
CA LEU A 92 -19.71 -4.17 -8.00
C LEU A 92 -19.00 -5.18 -7.06
N MET A 93 -18.72 -6.38 -7.55
CA MET A 93 -18.08 -7.43 -6.76
C MET A 93 -16.59 -7.11 -6.57
N MET A 94 -15.90 -6.70 -7.61
CA MET A 94 -14.49 -6.27 -7.52
C MET A 94 -14.34 -5.02 -6.66
N ARG A 95 -15.23 -4.04 -6.82
CA ARG A 95 -15.29 -2.88 -5.92
C ARG A 95 -15.42 -3.32 -4.47
N SER A 96 -16.35 -4.21 -4.16
CA SER A 96 -16.57 -4.69 -2.79
C SER A 96 -15.33 -5.36 -2.21
N ILE A 97 -14.60 -6.16 -3.00
CA ILE A 97 -13.37 -6.80 -2.56
C ILE A 97 -12.31 -5.75 -2.19
N TYR A 98 -12.07 -4.78 -3.05
CA TYR A 98 -11.07 -3.73 -2.79
C TYR A 98 -11.48 -2.84 -1.62
N TYR A 99 -12.72 -2.38 -1.56
CA TYR A 99 -13.23 -1.54 -0.49
C TYR A 99 -13.15 -2.19 0.90
N ASN A 100 -13.35 -3.51 0.96
CA ASN A 100 -13.27 -4.23 2.24
C ASN A 100 -11.86 -4.69 2.60
N THR A 101 -10.89 -4.53 1.71
CA THR A 101 -9.53 -5.06 1.89
C THR A 101 -8.50 -3.96 2.10
N PHE A 102 -8.67 -2.83 1.42
CA PHE A 102 -7.67 -1.76 1.47
C PHE A 102 -8.00 -0.76 2.57
N ASP A 103 -7.03 -0.54 3.47
CA ASP A 103 -7.15 0.43 4.56
C ASP A 103 -6.78 1.85 4.11
N GLY A 104 -6.16 1.98 2.96
CA GLY A 104 -5.71 3.22 2.34
C GLY A 104 -4.74 2.93 1.21
N PHE A 105 -3.98 3.95 0.82
CA PHE A 105 -2.98 3.85 -0.23
C PHE A 105 -1.68 4.52 0.19
N THR A 106 -0.58 4.17 -0.46
CA THR A 106 0.67 4.90 -0.34
C THR A 106 0.97 5.64 -1.63
N ALA A 107 1.54 6.85 -1.53
CA ALA A 107 1.98 7.65 -2.66
C ALA A 107 3.40 8.17 -2.42
N ARG A 108 4.20 8.27 -3.48
CA ARG A 108 5.63 8.63 -3.40
C ARG A 108 5.86 10.10 -3.06
N SER A 109 4.98 11.00 -3.49
CA SER A 109 5.18 12.45 -3.33
C SER A 109 3.85 13.19 -3.34
N CYS A 110 3.85 14.45 -2.90
CA CYS A 110 2.69 15.35 -3.00
C CYS A 110 2.18 15.53 -4.41
N ALA A 111 3.05 15.69 -5.39
CA ALA A 111 2.65 15.85 -6.79
C ALA A 111 1.80 14.66 -7.26
N ASN A 112 2.06 13.48 -6.72
CA ASN A 112 1.29 12.28 -7.00
C ASN A 112 0.01 12.17 -6.17
N VAL A 113 -0.08 12.82 -5.00
CA VAL A 113 -1.28 12.80 -4.14
C VAL A 113 -2.49 13.37 -4.90
N ASP A 114 -2.39 14.58 -5.43
CA ASP A 114 -3.49 15.22 -6.14
C ASP A 114 -3.91 14.45 -7.39
N ASN A 115 -2.95 13.98 -8.18
CA ASN A 115 -3.21 13.18 -9.37
C ASN A 115 -3.86 11.84 -9.02
N THR A 116 -3.42 11.20 -7.95
CA THR A 116 -3.99 9.94 -7.46
C THR A 116 -5.41 10.14 -6.97
N VAL A 117 -5.69 11.20 -6.20
CA VAL A 117 -7.04 11.55 -5.74
C VAL A 117 -7.96 11.81 -6.93
N LEU A 118 -7.54 12.61 -7.91
CA LEU A 118 -8.31 12.87 -9.14
C LEU A 118 -8.59 11.59 -9.93
N TYR A 119 -7.61 10.69 -10.01
CA TYR A 119 -7.81 9.40 -10.67
C TYR A 119 -8.83 8.55 -9.92
N PHE A 120 -8.70 8.41 -8.62
CA PHE A 120 -9.64 7.63 -7.80
C PHE A 120 -11.06 8.21 -7.82
N GLN A 121 -11.22 9.53 -7.88
CA GLN A 121 -12.51 10.18 -8.09
C GLN A 121 -13.13 9.77 -9.42
N ARG A 122 -12.34 9.72 -10.51
CA ARG A 122 -12.82 9.30 -11.83
C ARG A 122 -13.31 7.86 -11.87
N ILE A 123 -12.68 6.97 -11.10
CA ILE A 123 -13.07 5.57 -11.03
C ILE A 123 -14.06 5.28 -9.88
N GLY A 124 -14.47 6.31 -9.13
CA GLY A 124 -15.51 6.23 -8.11
C GLY A 124 -15.10 5.56 -6.80
N ILE A 125 -13.82 5.65 -6.42
CA ILE A 125 -13.29 5.13 -5.15
C ILE A 125 -12.67 6.21 -4.25
N ASP A 126 -13.05 7.45 -4.45
CA ASP A 126 -12.50 8.61 -3.73
C ASP A 126 -12.74 8.58 -2.22
N GLU A 127 -13.74 7.87 -1.74
CA GLU A 127 -14.02 7.69 -0.31
C GLU A 127 -12.88 6.99 0.44
N PHE A 128 -12.04 6.23 -0.27
CA PHE A 128 -10.98 5.39 0.29
C PHE A 128 -9.57 5.92 0.01
N THR A 129 -9.46 7.14 -0.48
CA THR A 129 -8.18 7.74 -0.86
C THR A 129 -7.42 8.35 0.31
N ASN A 130 -7.33 7.64 1.43
CA ASN A 130 -6.43 8.02 2.50
C ASN A 130 -5.02 7.60 2.11
N LEU A 131 -4.16 8.59 1.83
CA LEU A 131 -2.83 8.37 1.31
C LEU A 131 -1.77 8.59 2.39
N LEU A 132 -0.84 7.65 2.49
CA LEU A 132 0.42 7.84 3.19
C LEU A 132 1.51 8.12 2.16
N THR A 133 2.26 9.19 2.37
CA THR A 133 3.44 9.49 1.54
C THR A 133 4.67 8.79 2.11
N GLY A 134 5.59 8.37 1.26
CA GLY A 134 6.85 7.76 1.64
C GLY A 134 8.02 8.39 0.90
N SER A 135 9.17 8.53 1.57
CA SER A 135 10.40 9.06 0.96
C SER A 135 11.04 8.08 -0.03
N ASP A 136 10.64 6.80 0.01
CA ASP A 136 11.27 5.71 -0.74
C ASP A 136 12.79 5.59 -0.47
N ASN A 137 13.26 6.15 0.66
CA ASN A 137 14.66 6.09 1.05
C ASN A 137 14.91 4.86 1.93
N TYR A 138 15.90 4.06 1.56
CA TYR A 138 16.26 2.85 2.31
C TYR A 138 17.06 3.12 3.59
N ASP A 139 17.54 4.36 3.77
CA ASP A 139 18.24 4.78 4.96
C ASP A 139 17.31 5.62 5.87
N PRO A 140 16.76 5.02 6.93
CA PRO A 140 15.81 5.71 7.81
C PRO A 140 16.43 6.91 8.54
N THR A 141 17.76 6.97 8.65
CA THR A 141 18.45 8.10 9.28
C THR A 141 18.43 9.37 8.45
N LYS A 142 18.13 9.24 7.17
CA LYS A 142 18.02 10.36 6.22
C LYS A 142 16.60 10.89 6.04
N TYR A 143 15.62 10.29 6.71
CA TYR A 143 14.26 10.82 6.65
C TYR A 143 14.24 12.30 7.10
N PRO A 144 13.57 13.22 6.39
CA PRO A 144 12.61 13.00 5.28
C PRO A 144 13.21 13.09 3.87
N GLU A 145 14.53 12.95 3.69
CA GLU A 145 15.15 13.04 2.37
C GLU A 145 14.62 11.95 1.42
N PRO A 146 14.21 12.29 0.18
CA PRO A 146 13.81 11.30 -0.81
C PRO A 146 15.01 10.47 -1.29
N LYS A 147 14.75 9.27 -1.80
CA LYS A 147 15.77 8.35 -2.33
C LYS A 147 16.63 8.95 -3.45
N SER A 148 16.03 9.80 -4.28
CA SER A 148 16.66 10.43 -5.43
C SER A 148 16.61 11.94 -5.32
N SER A 149 17.74 12.61 -5.60
CA SER A 149 17.82 14.07 -5.69
C SER A 149 16.96 14.66 -6.81
N ASP A 150 16.57 13.85 -7.79
CA ASP A 150 15.70 14.25 -8.90
C ASP A 150 14.22 13.99 -8.60
N ALA A 151 13.91 13.45 -7.44
CA ALA A 151 12.54 13.31 -6.99
C ALA A 151 11.98 14.69 -6.61
N ASP A 152 10.76 14.97 -7.08
CA ASP A 152 9.98 16.10 -6.60
C ASP A 152 9.99 16.13 -5.07
N GLU A 153 9.90 17.32 -4.49
CA GLU A 153 9.97 17.52 -3.05
C GLU A 153 9.05 16.53 -2.31
N PHE A 154 9.65 15.73 -1.43
CA PHE A 154 8.90 14.83 -0.59
C PHE A 154 8.08 15.62 0.43
N THR A 155 6.77 15.43 0.40
CA THR A 155 5.89 15.99 1.41
C THR A 155 5.44 14.89 2.36
N PRO A 156 5.83 14.96 3.63
CA PRO A 156 5.44 13.98 4.62
C PRO A 156 3.94 14.03 4.92
N THR A 157 3.37 12.89 5.26
CA THR A 157 2.04 12.80 5.86
C THR A 157 2.16 12.97 7.37
N TRP A 158 1.51 14.00 7.90
CA TRP A 158 1.34 14.18 9.33
C TRP A 158 0.07 13.49 9.79
N ILE A 159 0.17 12.71 10.85
CA ILE A 159 -0.92 11.87 11.36
C ILE A 159 -1.34 12.38 12.74
N VAL A 160 -2.62 12.72 12.90
CA VAL A 160 -3.20 13.12 14.19
C VAL A 160 -3.77 11.89 14.89
N ALA A 161 -2.90 11.11 15.51
CA ALA A 161 -3.25 9.89 16.25
C ALA A 161 -2.13 9.51 17.22
N GLU A 162 -2.39 8.55 18.08
CA GLU A 162 -1.33 7.91 18.86
C GLU A 162 -0.34 7.16 17.95
N ALA A 163 0.93 7.11 18.35
CA ALA A 163 1.97 6.34 17.65
C ALA A 163 1.80 4.83 17.93
N SER A 164 0.72 4.25 17.42
CA SER A 164 0.34 2.85 17.60
C SER A 164 -0.30 2.32 16.33
N PHE A 165 -0.46 1.00 16.24
CA PHE A 165 -1.17 0.35 15.13
C PHE A 165 -2.63 0.83 15.06
N ASP A 166 -3.32 0.90 16.19
CA ASP A 166 -4.71 1.39 16.26
C ASP A 166 -4.83 2.87 15.89
N GLY A 167 -3.85 3.69 16.29
CA GLY A 167 -3.78 5.09 15.89
C GLY A 167 -3.64 5.26 14.38
N LEU A 168 -2.78 4.46 13.74
CA LEU A 168 -2.63 4.46 12.28
C LEU A 168 -3.93 4.00 11.60
N ARG A 169 -4.55 2.92 12.07
CA ARG A 169 -5.83 2.41 11.55
C ARG A 169 -6.93 3.48 11.64
N MET A 170 -7.04 4.14 12.78
CA MET A 170 -8.00 5.24 12.98
C MET A 170 -7.74 6.39 12.00
N ALA A 171 -6.49 6.80 11.83
CA ALA A 171 -6.13 7.88 10.92
C ALA A 171 -6.45 7.54 9.46
N LEU A 172 -6.25 6.29 9.06
CA LEU A 172 -6.59 5.83 7.71
C LEU A 172 -8.10 5.73 7.47
N SER A 173 -8.91 5.60 8.54
CA SER A 173 -10.37 5.61 8.43
C SER A 173 -10.99 7.02 8.47
N GLU A 174 -10.22 8.03 8.91
CA GLU A 174 -10.70 9.42 9.07
C GLU A 174 -9.77 10.40 8.34
N LYS A 175 -10.12 10.77 7.11
CA LYS A 175 -9.32 11.66 6.25
C LYS A 175 -8.87 12.95 6.91
N SER A 176 -9.68 13.49 7.85
CA SER A 176 -9.36 14.70 8.61
C SER A 176 -8.15 14.56 9.54
N ARG A 177 -7.65 13.35 9.76
CA ARG A 177 -6.47 13.06 10.58
C ARG A 177 -5.16 13.02 9.80
N LEU A 178 -5.25 13.11 8.46
CA LEU A 178 -4.09 13.09 7.56
C LEU A 178 -3.87 14.50 6.99
N HIS A 179 -2.68 15.04 7.21
CA HIS A 179 -2.28 16.35 6.73
C HIS A 179 -1.00 16.23 5.91
N TYR A 180 -0.95 16.93 4.79
CA TYR A 180 0.19 16.94 3.88
C TYR A 180 0.78 18.35 3.87
N SER A 181 1.98 18.52 4.43
CA SER A 181 2.68 19.80 4.42
C SER A 181 4.18 19.59 4.48
N SER A 182 4.91 20.44 3.74
CA SER A 182 6.36 20.61 3.85
C SER A 182 6.75 21.34 5.12
#